data_9a408f09f35fbe0eddae117c92173f68
#
_entry.id   9a408f09f35fbe0eddae117c92173f68
#
_cell.length_a   1.000
_cell.length_b   1.000
_cell.length_c   1.000
_cell.angle_alpha   90.00
_cell.angle_beta   90.00
_cell.angle_gamma   90.00
#
_symmetry.space_group_name_H-M   'P 1'
#
loop_
_entity.id
_entity.type
_entity.pdbx_description
1 polymer ?
#
loop_
_entity_poly.entity_id
_entity_poly.type
_entity_poly.pdbx_seq_one_letter_code
_entity_poly.pdbx_strand_id
1 'polypeptide(L)'
;AAAITPRTKMVWLESPTNPLVQVLDIAAIAGLARQAEALCVVDNTFASPYLQQPLALGADLVVHSTTKYLGGHSDVVGGAVLGSQEHITTIKYFENAVGGAPGPFDCYLTLRGVKTLALRMERHCASALHLADCLAQHTRVEQVWYPGLPQHPGHELARKQMKQFGGMVSLKLRGDVAATVRFLKSLRLFSLAESLGRVESLVHHPARMTHASIPAEIRER
;
A
#
# COMPACT_ATOMS: atom_id res chain seq x y z
N ALA A 1 -18.09 0.26 11.67
CA ALA A 1 -19.05 0.88 12.63
C ALA A 1 -19.08 0.12 13.97
N ALA A 2 -19.26 -1.21 13.97
CA ALA A 2 -19.42 -1.97 15.22
C ALA A 2 -18.23 -1.89 16.21
N ALA A 3 -17.02 -1.62 15.73
CA ALA A 3 -15.82 -1.50 16.58
C ALA A 3 -15.62 -0.08 17.18
N ILE A 4 -16.37 0.92 16.71
CA ILE A 4 -16.25 2.29 17.19
C ILE A 4 -17.02 2.43 18.51
N THR A 5 -16.34 2.97 19.52
CA THR A 5 -16.89 3.22 20.87
C THR A 5 -16.60 4.67 21.28
N PRO A 6 -17.22 5.20 22.36
CA PRO A 6 -16.89 6.54 22.88
C PRO A 6 -15.42 6.73 23.28
N ARG A 7 -14.68 5.64 23.44
CA ARG A 7 -13.24 5.67 23.73
C ARG A 7 -12.36 5.68 22.48
N THR A 8 -12.93 5.47 21.30
CA THR A 8 -12.19 5.48 20.03
C THR A 8 -11.68 6.90 19.75
N LYS A 9 -10.37 7.06 19.64
CA LYS A 9 -9.72 8.34 19.34
C LYS A 9 -9.16 8.41 17.92
N MET A 10 -8.99 7.25 17.28
CA MET A 10 -8.42 7.16 15.95
C MET A 10 -8.97 5.94 15.23
N VAL A 11 -9.26 6.10 13.94
CA VAL A 11 -9.51 5.04 12.99
C VAL A 11 -8.37 5.02 11.99
N TRP A 12 -7.55 3.97 12.04
CA TRP A 12 -6.41 3.79 11.13
C TRP A 12 -6.77 2.76 10.08
N LEU A 13 -6.55 3.09 8.81
CA LEU A 13 -6.78 2.18 7.70
C LEU A 13 -5.65 2.24 6.69
N GLU A 14 -5.45 1.14 5.97
CA GLU A 14 -4.58 1.02 4.81
C GLU A 14 -5.45 0.75 3.58
N SER A 15 -5.26 1.50 2.49
CA SER A 15 -6.00 1.26 1.24
C SER A 15 -5.18 1.69 0.02
N PRO A 16 -4.91 0.77 -0.93
CA PRO A 16 -5.16 -0.69 -0.90
C PRO A 16 -4.37 -1.42 0.20
N THR A 17 -4.90 -2.56 0.69
CA THR A 17 -4.29 -3.33 1.79
C THR A 17 -3.19 -4.28 1.33
N ASN A 18 -2.29 -4.66 2.24
CA ASN A 18 -1.30 -5.72 2.06
C ASN A 18 -1.75 -7.00 2.81
N PRO A 19 -1.78 -8.20 2.22
CA PRO A 19 -1.29 -8.55 0.87
C PRO A 19 -2.37 -8.64 -0.21
N LEU A 20 -3.66 -8.60 0.11
CA LEU A 20 -4.75 -8.94 -0.81
C LEU A 20 -5.26 -7.76 -1.66
N VAL A 21 -4.61 -6.60 -1.55
CA VAL A 21 -4.91 -5.40 -2.33
C VAL A 21 -6.39 -4.97 -2.24
N GLN A 22 -7.00 -5.19 -1.07
CA GLN A 22 -8.39 -4.78 -0.83
C GLN A 22 -8.50 -3.26 -0.83
N VAL A 23 -9.56 -2.74 -1.44
CA VAL A 23 -9.83 -1.30 -1.50
C VAL A 23 -10.93 -0.97 -0.50
N LEU A 24 -10.67 -0.03 0.40
CA LEU A 24 -11.60 0.42 1.42
C LEU A 24 -12.21 1.77 1.01
N ASP A 25 -13.49 1.99 1.33
CA ASP A 25 -14.16 3.27 1.10
C ASP A 25 -13.68 4.30 2.13
N ILE A 26 -12.68 5.08 1.74
CA ILE A 26 -12.05 6.08 2.60
C ILE A 26 -13.06 7.15 3.02
N ALA A 27 -13.90 7.61 2.10
CA ALA A 27 -14.88 8.66 2.40
C ALA A 27 -15.93 8.19 3.41
N ALA A 28 -16.45 6.98 3.24
CA ALA A 28 -17.40 6.41 4.19
C ALA A 28 -16.77 6.21 5.58
N ILE A 29 -15.54 5.69 5.65
CA ILE A 29 -14.83 5.46 6.92
C ILE A 29 -14.48 6.80 7.60
N ALA A 30 -14.02 7.79 6.86
CA ALA A 30 -13.74 9.12 7.39
C ALA A 30 -15.02 9.78 7.94
N GLY A 31 -16.17 9.58 7.27
CA GLY A 31 -17.48 10.02 7.77
C GLY A 31 -17.84 9.38 9.12
N LEU A 32 -17.60 8.08 9.28
CA LEU A 32 -17.83 7.36 10.53
C LEU A 32 -16.86 7.82 11.66
N ALA A 33 -15.59 8.04 11.33
CA ALA A 33 -14.62 8.55 12.28
C ALA A 33 -15.01 9.94 12.80
N ARG A 34 -15.41 10.84 11.89
CA ARG A 34 -15.89 12.19 12.23
C ARG A 34 -17.12 12.17 13.14
N GLN A 35 -18.11 11.29 12.89
CA GLN A 35 -19.28 11.13 13.74
C GLN A 35 -18.93 10.68 15.15
N ALA A 36 -17.80 9.97 15.31
CA ALA A 36 -17.31 9.50 16.59
C ALA A 36 -16.27 10.43 17.24
N GLU A 37 -16.06 11.63 16.69
CA GLU A 37 -15.01 12.58 17.13
C GLU A 37 -13.62 11.93 17.18
N ALA A 38 -13.35 11.00 16.26
CA ALA A 38 -12.09 10.30 16.13
C ALA A 38 -11.35 10.73 14.85
N LEU A 39 -10.02 10.75 14.90
CA LEU A 39 -9.18 11.02 13.72
C LEU A 39 -9.25 9.87 12.72
N CYS A 40 -9.37 10.19 11.45
CA CYS A 40 -9.21 9.23 10.35
C CYS A 40 -7.79 9.33 9.78
N VAL A 41 -7.01 8.27 9.92
CA VAL A 41 -5.64 8.17 9.41
C VAL A 41 -5.60 7.13 8.30
N VAL A 42 -5.04 7.49 7.16
CA VAL A 42 -4.93 6.59 5.99
C VAL A 42 -3.46 6.33 5.66
N ASP A 43 -3.03 5.09 5.75
CA ASP A 43 -1.79 4.66 5.12
C ASP A 43 -2.03 4.52 3.61
N ASN A 44 -1.47 5.44 2.84
CA ASN A 44 -1.64 5.55 1.40
C ASN A 44 -0.39 5.06 0.62
N THR A 45 0.44 4.26 1.27
CA THR A 45 1.72 3.81 0.71
C THR A 45 1.55 3.07 -0.61
N PHE A 46 0.55 2.16 -0.72
CA PHE A 46 0.33 1.34 -1.93
C PHE A 46 -0.18 2.13 -3.13
N ALA A 47 -0.96 3.18 -2.89
CA ALA A 47 -1.48 4.03 -3.96
C ALA A 47 -0.53 5.17 -4.34
N SER A 48 0.24 5.68 -3.39
CA SER A 48 0.97 6.95 -3.49
C SER A 48 0.05 8.18 -3.64
N PRO A 49 0.53 9.40 -3.43
CA PRO A 49 -0.29 10.61 -3.61
C PRO A 49 -0.64 10.86 -5.09
N TYR A 50 0.02 10.19 -6.02
CA TYR A 50 -0.27 10.30 -7.44
C TYR A 50 -1.59 9.60 -7.82
N LEU A 51 -1.89 8.45 -7.21
CA LEU A 51 -3.08 7.67 -7.55
C LEU A 51 -4.26 7.96 -6.64
N GLN A 52 -4.04 8.30 -5.37
CA GLN A 52 -5.11 8.45 -4.39
C GLN A 52 -4.78 9.60 -3.43
N GLN A 53 -5.77 10.42 -3.12
CA GLN A 53 -5.64 11.62 -2.28
C GLN A 53 -6.60 11.56 -1.10
N PRO A 54 -6.26 10.84 -0.01
CA PRO A 54 -7.17 10.60 1.11
C PRO A 54 -7.63 11.86 1.84
N LEU A 55 -6.83 12.93 1.90
CA LEU A 55 -7.27 14.21 2.48
C LEU A 55 -8.48 14.78 1.74
N ALA A 56 -8.49 14.69 0.41
CA ALA A 56 -9.64 15.12 -0.40
C ALA A 56 -10.88 14.22 -0.22
N LEU A 57 -10.69 12.99 0.29
CA LEU A 57 -11.74 12.03 0.62
C LEU A 57 -12.19 12.15 2.09
N GLY A 58 -11.65 13.10 2.85
CA GLY A 58 -12.08 13.42 4.20
C GLY A 58 -11.25 12.81 5.33
N ALA A 59 -10.10 12.20 5.03
CA ALA A 59 -9.12 11.79 6.05
C ALA A 59 -8.49 13.02 6.71
N ASP A 60 -8.15 12.91 7.99
CA ASP A 60 -7.46 13.95 8.76
C ASP A 60 -5.95 13.91 8.56
N LEU A 61 -5.40 12.70 8.48
CA LEU A 61 -3.97 12.44 8.29
C LEU A 61 -3.76 11.38 7.22
N VAL A 62 -2.67 11.55 6.46
CA VAL A 62 -2.19 10.56 5.50
C VAL A 62 -0.76 10.20 5.82
N VAL A 63 -0.49 8.89 5.86
CA VAL A 63 0.86 8.35 6.10
C VAL A 63 1.38 7.69 4.83
N HIS A 64 2.65 7.85 4.58
CA HIS A 64 3.39 7.15 3.54
C HIS A 64 4.70 6.59 4.08
N SER A 65 5.00 5.36 3.74
CA SER A 65 6.39 4.89 3.78
C SER A 65 7.15 5.50 2.59
N THR A 66 8.08 6.42 2.86
CA THR A 66 8.94 6.98 1.81
C THR A 66 9.91 5.94 1.25
N THR A 67 10.15 4.86 1.99
CA THR A 67 10.88 3.65 1.58
C THR A 67 10.35 3.04 0.27
N LYS A 68 9.07 3.27 -0.05
CA LYS A 68 8.34 2.65 -1.16
C LYS A 68 8.32 3.56 -2.39
N TYR A 69 7.15 3.83 -2.95
CA TYR A 69 6.99 4.61 -4.20
C TYR A 69 7.57 6.03 -4.14
N LEU A 70 7.55 6.69 -2.98
CA LEU A 70 8.07 8.07 -2.88
C LEU A 70 9.58 8.13 -3.11
N GLY A 71 10.37 7.30 -2.44
CA GLY A 71 11.79 7.11 -2.72
C GLY A 71 12.01 6.41 -4.06
N GLY A 72 11.48 5.21 -4.19
CA GLY A 72 11.35 4.46 -5.45
C GLY A 72 12.67 3.86 -6.00
N HIS A 73 13.80 3.99 -5.30
CA HIS A 73 15.12 3.60 -5.80
C HIS A 73 15.90 2.68 -4.84
N SER A 74 15.25 2.12 -3.83
CA SER A 74 15.88 1.17 -2.87
C SER A 74 17.01 1.76 -2.02
N ASP A 75 17.06 3.05 -1.87
CA ASP A 75 18.19 3.81 -1.29
C ASP A 75 17.79 4.64 -0.07
N VAL A 76 16.54 4.61 0.37
CA VAL A 76 16.05 5.33 1.54
C VAL A 76 15.06 4.50 2.35
N VAL A 77 15.12 4.65 3.67
CA VAL A 77 14.12 4.13 4.62
C VAL A 77 13.57 5.32 5.41
N GLY A 78 12.24 5.48 5.39
CA GLY A 78 11.62 6.59 6.11
C GLY A 78 10.11 6.65 5.94
N GLY A 79 9.52 7.68 6.51
CA GLY A 79 8.09 7.95 6.48
C GLY A 79 7.78 9.43 6.25
N ALA A 80 6.54 9.68 5.86
CA ALA A 80 6.00 11.04 5.77
C ALA A 80 4.56 11.04 6.27
N VAL A 81 4.20 12.11 6.98
CA VAL A 81 2.83 12.36 7.44
C VAL A 81 2.35 13.69 6.86
N LEU A 82 1.14 13.69 6.32
CA LEU A 82 0.49 14.87 5.75
C LEU A 82 -0.85 15.09 6.46
N GLY A 83 -1.20 16.36 6.70
CA GLY A 83 -2.45 16.73 7.35
C GLY A 83 -2.56 18.23 7.53
N SER A 84 -3.49 18.68 8.41
CA SER A 84 -3.63 20.09 8.76
C SER A 84 -2.37 20.61 9.48
N GLN A 85 -2.15 21.94 9.42
CA GLN A 85 -1.04 22.58 10.12
C GLN A 85 -1.06 22.27 11.62
N GLU A 86 -2.21 22.21 12.24
CA GLU A 86 -2.39 21.90 13.66
C GLU A 86 -1.85 20.50 14.00
N HIS A 87 -2.30 19.47 13.27
CA HIS A 87 -1.85 18.10 13.50
C HIS A 87 -0.34 17.95 13.22
N ILE A 88 0.14 18.54 12.12
CA ILE A 88 1.56 18.45 11.76
C ILE A 88 2.46 19.18 12.76
N THR A 89 2.02 20.31 13.32
CA THR A 89 2.77 21.00 14.37
C THR A 89 2.98 20.10 15.59
N THR A 90 1.93 19.43 16.04
CA THR A 90 1.99 18.48 17.17
C THR A 90 2.91 17.30 16.86
N ILE A 91 2.76 16.67 15.69
CA ILE A 91 3.60 15.53 15.26
C ILE A 91 5.07 15.95 15.18
N LYS A 92 5.36 17.10 14.58
CA LYS A 92 6.72 17.63 14.45
C LYS A 92 7.37 17.94 15.81
N TYR A 93 6.60 18.38 16.79
CA TYR A 93 7.10 18.55 18.14
C TYR A 93 7.60 17.21 18.72
N PHE A 94 6.80 16.13 18.60
CA PHE A 94 7.20 14.82 19.07
C PHE A 94 8.36 14.23 18.26
N GLU A 95 8.34 14.36 16.94
CA GLU A 95 9.43 13.95 16.05
C GLU A 95 10.77 14.53 16.54
N ASN A 96 10.80 15.84 16.80
CA ASN A 96 11.98 16.50 17.29
C ASN A 96 12.35 16.06 18.72
N ALA A 97 11.37 15.94 19.62
CA ALA A 97 11.61 15.60 21.03
C ALA A 97 12.19 14.19 21.20
N VAL A 98 11.77 13.23 20.37
CA VAL A 98 12.28 11.82 20.42
C VAL A 98 13.47 11.58 19.51
N GLY A 99 13.88 12.57 18.72
CA GLY A 99 14.99 12.44 17.77
C GLY A 99 14.65 11.62 16.52
N GLY A 100 13.37 11.56 16.14
CA GLY A 100 12.89 10.81 14.96
C GLY A 100 13.08 11.55 13.63
N ALA A 101 13.75 12.69 13.63
CA ALA A 101 13.96 13.49 12.43
C ALA A 101 14.87 12.75 11.41
N PRO A 102 14.49 12.68 10.12
CA PRO A 102 15.29 12.01 9.11
C PRO A 102 16.58 12.78 8.81
N GLY A 103 17.61 12.04 8.39
CA GLY A 103 18.87 12.63 7.94
C GLY A 103 18.69 13.51 6.68
N PRO A 104 19.49 14.58 6.51
CA PRO A 104 19.39 15.47 5.34
C PRO A 104 19.57 14.75 4.01
N PHE A 105 20.39 13.71 3.98
CA PHE A 105 20.62 12.91 2.78
C PHE A 105 19.42 12.07 2.42
N ASP A 106 18.74 11.47 3.41
CA ASP A 106 17.50 10.72 3.21
C ASP A 106 16.37 11.62 2.70
N CYS A 107 16.28 12.85 3.24
CA CYS A 107 15.38 13.88 2.74
C CYS A 107 15.67 14.23 1.27
N TYR A 108 16.94 14.42 0.93
CA TYR A 108 17.38 14.70 -0.46
C TYR A 108 17.00 13.58 -1.41
N LEU A 109 17.28 12.31 -1.06
CA LEU A 109 16.92 11.15 -1.86
C LEU A 109 15.41 11.02 -2.05
N THR A 110 14.63 11.23 -0.99
CA THR A 110 13.17 11.23 -1.06
C THR A 110 12.66 12.32 -2.01
N LEU A 111 13.13 13.56 -1.86
CA LEU A 111 12.75 14.68 -2.73
C LEU A 111 13.14 14.42 -4.19
N ARG A 112 14.31 13.81 -4.42
CA ARG A 112 14.76 13.42 -5.76
C ARG A 112 13.85 12.32 -6.34
N GLY A 113 13.47 11.31 -5.55
CA GLY A 113 12.57 10.23 -5.94
C GLY A 113 11.18 10.74 -6.35
N VAL A 114 10.62 11.66 -5.58
CA VAL A 114 9.29 12.24 -5.86
C VAL A 114 9.21 12.93 -7.22
N LYS A 115 10.31 13.49 -7.74
CA LYS A 115 10.33 14.16 -9.06
C LYS A 115 9.97 13.23 -10.22
N THR A 116 10.17 11.93 -10.08
CA THR A 116 9.83 10.93 -11.10
C THR A 116 8.61 10.08 -10.71
N LEU A 117 7.93 10.40 -9.62
CA LEU A 117 6.84 9.59 -9.09
C LEU A 117 5.74 9.35 -10.13
N ALA A 118 5.30 10.39 -10.82
CA ALA A 118 4.23 10.29 -11.83
C ALA A 118 4.60 9.28 -12.93
N LEU A 119 5.76 9.43 -13.53
CA LEU A 119 6.25 8.55 -14.61
C LEU A 119 6.37 7.10 -14.14
N ARG A 120 6.90 6.89 -12.93
CA ARG A 120 7.04 5.56 -12.35
C ARG A 120 5.68 4.93 -12.06
N MET A 121 4.75 5.68 -11.47
CA MET A 121 3.42 5.17 -11.17
C MET A 121 2.62 4.82 -12.43
N GLU A 122 2.69 5.62 -13.47
CA GLU A 122 2.06 5.30 -14.77
C GLU A 122 2.60 3.98 -15.32
N ARG A 123 3.92 3.80 -15.29
CA ARG A 123 4.54 2.55 -15.77
C ARG A 123 4.20 1.36 -14.88
N HIS A 124 4.24 1.51 -13.57
CA HIS A 124 3.83 0.46 -12.62
C HIS A 124 2.39 0.02 -12.87
N CYS A 125 1.46 0.95 -13.00
CA CYS A 125 0.05 0.63 -13.25
C CYS A 125 -0.16 -0.11 -14.58
N ALA A 126 0.46 0.37 -15.65
CA ALA A 126 0.37 -0.27 -16.96
C ALA A 126 0.95 -1.69 -16.95
N SER A 127 2.12 -1.88 -16.31
CA SER A 127 2.76 -3.18 -16.19
C SER A 127 1.95 -4.15 -15.31
N ALA A 128 1.42 -3.65 -14.18
CA ALA A 128 0.62 -4.46 -13.27
C ALA A 128 -0.71 -4.91 -13.89
N LEU A 129 -1.39 -4.03 -14.63
CA LEU A 129 -2.62 -4.38 -15.34
C LEU A 129 -2.36 -5.49 -16.37
N HIS A 130 -1.33 -5.31 -17.21
CA HIS A 130 -0.96 -6.33 -18.21
C HIS A 130 -0.63 -7.68 -17.57
N LEU A 131 0.16 -7.68 -16.49
CA LEU A 131 0.50 -8.90 -15.75
C LEU A 131 -0.74 -9.54 -15.11
N ALA A 132 -1.61 -8.75 -14.50
CA ALA A 132 -2.83 -9.26 -13.87
C ALA A 132 -3.76 -9.92 -14.89
N ASP A 133 -3.93 -9.33 -16.07
CA ASP A 133 -4.72 -9.90 -17.17
C ASP A 133 -4.14 -11.23 -17.67
N CYS A 134 -2.81 -11.28 -17.88
CA CYS A 134 -2.13 -12.51 -18.30
C CYS A 134 -2.23 -13.61 -17.22
N LEU A 135 -2.02 -13.25 -15.96
CA LEU A 135 -2.05 -14.19 -14.84
C LEU A 135 -3.47 -14.72 -14.57
N ALA A 136 -4.50 -13.89 -14.73
CA ALA A 136 -5.89 -14.31 -14.55
C ALA A 136 -6.34 -15.38 -15.56
N GLN A 137 -5.69 -15.45 -16.71
CA GLN A 137 -5.96 -16.44 -17.76
C GLN A 137 -5.05 -17.68 -17.67
N HIS A 138 -4.05 -17.67 -16.78
CA HIS A 138 -3.05 -18.72 -16.74
C HIS A 138 -3.56 -19.95 -15.97
N THR A 139 -3.45 -21.14 -16.56
CA THR A 139 -4.00 -22.41 -16.03
C THR A 139 -3.46 -22.81 -14.65
N ARG A 140 -2.24 -22.40 -14.29
CA ARG A 140 -1.64 -22.66 -12.98
C ARG A 140 -1.98 -21.62 -11.91
N VAL A 141 -2.67 -20.55 -12.27
CA VAL A 141 -3.13 -19.52 -11.33
C VAL A 141 -4.56 -19.87 -10.91
N GLU A 142 -4.81 -19.86 -9.62
CA GLU A 142 -6.13 -20.09 -9.06
C GLU A 142 -6.90 -18.78 -8.92
N GLN A 143 -6.22 -17.72 -8.45
CA GLN A 143 -6.83 -16.42 -8.23
C GLN A 143 -5.80 -15.30 -8.37
N VAL A 144 -6.25 -14.15 -8.84
CA VAL A 144 -5.49 -12.89 -8.89
C VAL A 144 -6.28 -11.81 -8.18
N TRP A 145 -5.62 -11.10 -7.27
CA TRP A 145 -6.15 -9.90 -6.63
C TRP A 145 -5.45 -8.68 -7.22
N TYR A 146 -6.19 -7.92 -7.98
CA TYR A 146 -5.75 -6.65 -8.55
C TYR A 146 -6.97 -5.75 -8.78
N PRO A 147 -7.02 -4.54 -8.21
CA PRO A 147 -8.21 -3.67 -8.31
C PRO A 147 -8.57 -3.27 -9.74
N GLY A 148 -7.63 -3.37 -10.69
CA GLY A 148 -7.87 -3.11 -12.10
C GLY A 148 -8.65 -4.21 -12.84
N LEU A 149 -8.77 -5.41 -12.28
CA LEU A 149 -9.57 -6.47 -12.86
C LEU A 149 -11.06 -6.28 -12.52
N PRO A 150 -11.99 -6.39 -13.49
CA PRO A 150 -13.43 -6.18 -13.24
C PRO A 150 -14.03 -7.13 -12.19
N GLN A 151 -13.47 -8.32 -12.02
CA GLN A 151 -13.91 -9.31 -11.04
C GLN A 151 -13.39 -9.02 -9.61
N HIS A 152 -12.51 -8.05 -9.42
CA HIS A 152 -12.05 -7.67 -8.09
C HIS A 152 -13.18 -6.98 -7.31
N PRO A 153 -13.47 -7.39 -6.04
CA PRO A 153 -14.60 -6.83 -5.28
C PRO A 153 -14.58 -5.31 -5.12
N GLY A 154 -13.38 -4.73 -5.06
CA GLY A 154 -13.17 -3.29 -4.93
C GLY A 154 -12.98 -2.53 -6.25
N HIS A 155 -13.23 -3.16 -7.42
CA HIS A 155 -12.96 -2.54 -8.73
C HIS A 155 -13.68 -1.20 -8.92
N GLU A 156 -14.99 -1.17 -8.72
CA GLU A 156 -15.79 0.05 -8.90
C GLU A 156 -15.44 1.15 -7.88
N LEU A 157 -15.12 0.74 -6.66
CA LEU A 157 -14.65 1.68 -5.64
C LEU A 157 -13.28 2.26 -6.00
N ALA A 158 -12.35 1.43 -6.47
CA ALA A 158 -11.05 1.89 -6.95
C ALA A 158 -11.18 2.86 -8.12
N ARG A 159 -12.04 2.57 -9.09
CA ARG A 159 -12.35 3.50 -10.20
C ARG A 159 -12.86 4.86 -9.74
N LYS A 160 -13.61 4.88 -8.64
CA LYS A 160 -14.18 6.11 -8.08
C LYS A 160 -13.16 6.94 -7.30
N GLN A 161 -12.27 6.31 -6.53
CA GLN A 161 -11.40 7.03 -5.59
C GLN A 161 -9.92 7.07 -5.99
N MET A 162 -9.52 6.30 -6.99
CA MET A 162 -8.13 6.23 -7.47
C MET A 162 -8.04 6.63 -8.95
N LYS A 163 -6.93 7.27 -9.32
CA LYS A 163 -6.65 7.65 -10.73
C LYS A 163 -6.36 6.42 -11.60
N GLN A 164 -5.68 5.42 -11.06
CA GLN A 164 -5.35 4.12 -11.63
C GLN A 164 -5.25 3.09 -10.49
N PHE A 165 -5.01 1.82 -10.79
CA PHE A 165 -5.19 0.70 -9.86
C PHE A 165 -3.92 0.25 -9.10
N GLY A 166 -2.79 0.95 -9.29
CA GLY A 166 -1.55 0.66 -8.57
C GLY A 166 -0.64 -0.36 -9.25
N GLY A 167 0.53 -0.57 -8.63
CA GLY A 167 1.59 -1.45 -9.14
C GLY A 167 1.70 -2.79 -8.40
N MET A 168 0.75 -3.11 -7.50
CA MET A 168 0.76 -4.33 -6.70
C MET A 168 -0.24 -5.34 -7.24
N VAL A 169 0.24 -6.58 -7.49
CA VAL A 169 -0.58 -7.71 -7.90
C VAL A 169 -0.35 -8.85 -6.93
N SER A 170 -1.40 -9.41 -6.38
CA SER A 170 -1.32 -10.62 -5.57
C SER A 170 -1.96 -11.80 -6.30
N LEU A 171 -1.38 -12.99 -6.15
CA LEU A 171 -1.88 -14.18 -6.81
C LEU A 171 -1.81 -15.42 -5.90
N LYS A 172 -2.70 -16.35 -6.14
CA LYS A 172 -2.68 -17.69 -5.57
C LYS A 172 -2.42 -18.70 -6.69
N LEU A 173 -1.37 -19.49 -6.54
CA LEU A 173 -1.05 -20.58 -7.46
C LEU A 173 -1.84 -21.84 -7.12
N ARG A 174 -2.18 -22.65 -8.13
CA ARG A 174 -2.68 -23.99 -7.90
C ARG A 174 -1.55 -24.89 -7.41
N GLY A 175 -1.83 -25.71 -6.41
CA GLY A 175 -0.87 -26.63 -5.81
C GLY A 175 -0.48 -26.25 -4.38
N ASP A 176 0.59 -26.87 -3.91
CA ASP A 176 1.09 -26.74 -2.55
C ASP A 176 2.15 -25.63 -2.41
N VAL A 177 2.61 -25.45 -1.18
CA VAL A 177 3.68 -24.49 -0.86
C VAL A 177 4.98 -24.83 -1.62
N ALA A 178 5.27 -26.12 -1.86
CA ALA A 178 6.47 -26.51 -2.59
C ALA A 178 6.39 -26.07 -4.06
N ALA A 179 5.20 -26.10 -4.68
CA ALA A 179 4.98 -25.56 -6.02
C ALA A 179 5.23 -24.04 -6.05
N THR A 180 4.75 -23.30 -5.06
CA THR A 180 4.99 -21.87 -4.92
C THR A 180 6.48 -21.57 -4.78
N VAL A 181 7.22 -22.33 -3.95
CA VAL A 181 8.67 -22.15 -3.79
C VAL A 181 9.43 -22.44 -5.09
N ARG A 182 9.03 -23.48 -5.84
CA ARG A 182 9.63 -23.76 -7.16
C ARG A 182 9.39 -22.62 -8.15
N PHE A 183 8.17 -22.09 -8.17
CA PHE A 183 7.84 -20.92 -9.00
C PHE A 183 8.74 -19.73 -8.65
N LEU A 184 8.81 -19.34 -7.38
CA LEU A 184 9.64 -18.20 -6.94
C LEU A 184 11.12 -18.36 -7.31
N LYS A 185 11.67 -19.58 -7.17
CA LYS A 185 13.05 -19.88 -7.55
C LYS A 185 13.32 -19.91 -9.07
N SER A 186 12.29 -20.07 -9.88
CA SER A 186 12.40 -20.09 -11.35
C SER A 186 12.37 -18.72 -12.01
N LEU A 187 12.03 -17.69 -11.26
CA LEU A 187 11.93 -16.32 -11.79
C LEU A 187 13.31 -15.77 -12.16
N ARG A 188 13.34 -15.04 -13.28
CA ARG A 188 14.60 -14.44 -13.83
C ARG A 188 14.53 -12.92 -13.84
N LEU A 189 13.34 -12.34 -14.02
CA LEU A 189 13.13 -10.89 -14.07
C LEU A 189 12.71 -10.31 -12.72
N PHE A 190 12.00 -11.11 -11.92
CA PHE A 190 11.56 -10.72 -10.59
C PHE A 190 12.55 -11.21 -9.55
N SER A 191 13.00 -10.29 -8.69
CA SER A 191 13.84 -10.64 -7.54
C SER A 191 12.97 -11.08 -6.37
N LEU A 192 13.32 -12.21 -5.74
CA LEU A 192 12.69 -12.66 -4.50
C LEU A 192 13.19 -11.79 -3.35
N ALA A 193 12.43 -10.80 -2.98
CA ALA A 193 12.76 -9.88 -1.91
C ALA A 193 11.50 -9.23 -1.34
N GLU A 194 11.56 -8.84 -0.08
CA GLU A 194 10.54 -8.00 0.56
C GLU A 194 10.65 -6.55 0.07
N SER A 195 9.60 -5.79 0.32
CA SER A 195 9.42 -4.41 -0.09
C SER A 195 8.65 -4.28 -1.42
N LEU A 196 8.45 -3.04 -1.86
CA LEU A 196 7.67 -2.71 -3.05
C LEU A 196 7.97 -1.27 -3.53
N GLY A 197 7.41 -0.89 -4.67
CA GLY A 197 7.41 0.49 -5.14
C GLY A 197 8.74 0.99 -5.71
N ARG A 198 9.63 0.08 -6.03
CA ARG A 198 10.97 0.33 -6.56
C ARG A 198 10.97 0.27 -8.09
N VAL A 199 12.09 0.68 -8.70
CA VAL A 199 12.31 0.51 -10.15
C VAL A 199 12.54 -0.96 -10.54
N GLU A 200 12.95 -1.82 -9.59
CA GLU A 200 13.09 -3.27 -9.78
C GLU A 200 11.74 -3.99 -9.62
N SER A 201 11.55 -5.08 -10.34
CA SER A 201 10.41 -5.98 -10.18
C SER A 201 10.66 -6.97 -9.04
N LEU A 202 9.80 -6.93 -8.02
CA LEU A 202 9.93 -7.76 -6.82
C LEU A 202 8.78 -8.75 -6.69
N VAL A 203 9.06 -9.88 -6.06
CA VAL A 203 8.08 -10.87 -5.64
C VAL A 203 8.42 -11.39 -4.26
N HIS A 204 7.41 -11.68 -3.45
CA HIS A 204 7.60 -12.31 -2.14
C HIS A 204 6.45 -13.26 -1.81
N HIS A 205 6.66 -14.12 -0.83
CA HIS A 205 5.65 -15.01 -0.28
C HIS A 205 5.17 -14.45 1.06
N PRO A 206 3.99 -13.80 1.12
CA PRO A 206 3.56 -13.10 2.34
C PRO A 206 3.60 -13.97 3.59
N ALA A 207 3.03 -15.17 3.54
CA ALA A 207 2.93 -16.07 4.68
C ALA A 207 4.28 -16.57 5.23
N ARG A 208 5.37 -16.51 4.45
CA ARG A 208 6.71 -16.96 4.86
C ARG A 208 7.71 -15.82 5.04
N MET A 209 7.32 -14.61 4.64
CA MET A 209 8.19 -13.43 4.68
C MET A 209 7.50 -12.32 5.45
N THR A 210 6.80 -11.40 4.80
CA THR A 210 6.23 -10.18 5.40
C THR A 210 5.19 -10.44 6.50
N HIS A 211 4.46 -11.55 6.45
CA HIS A 211 3.41 -11.92 7.42
C HIS A 211 3.73 -13.22 8.18
N ALA A 212 4.99 -13.62 8.21
CA ALA A 212 5.41 -14.87 8.89
C ALA A 212 5.16 -14.85 10.40
N SER A 213 5.15 -13.67 11.02
CA SER A 213 4.86 -13.49 12.45
C SER A 213 3.37 -13.64 12.82
N ILE A 214 2.46 -13.60 11.84
CA ILE A 214 1.03 -13.77 12.08
C ILE A 214 0.73 -15.28 12.21
N PRO A 215 0.01 -15.73 13.27
CA PRO A 215 -0.38 -17.13 13.39
C PRO A 215 -1.15 -17.66 12.19
N ALA A 216 -0.90 -18.93 11.81
CA ALA A 216 -1.49 -19.52 10.59
C ALA A 216 -3.02 -19.46 10.60
N GLU A 217 -3.64 -19.71 11.75
CA GLU A 217 -5.11 -19.70 11.92
C GLU A 217 -5.73 -18.32 11.63
N ILE A 218 -4.96 -17.24 11.84
CA ILE A 218 -5.40 -15.86 11.54
C ILE A 218 -5.19 -15.55 10.04
N ARG A 219 -4.11 -16.07 9.44
CA ARG A 219 -3.81 -15.86 8.03
C ARG A 219 -4.74 -16.59 7.06
N GLU A 220 -5.37 -17.67 7.51
CA GLU A 220 -6.29 -18.52 6.73
C GLU A 220 -7.75 -18.04 6.76
N ARG A 221 -8.05 -17.04 7.60
CA ARG A 221 -9.36 -16.37 7.68
C ARG A 221 -9.44 -15.17 6.73
#